data_c7f4250c7da683c140bfab941c4b3028
#
_entry.id   c7f4250c7da683c140bfab941c4b3028
#
_cell.length_a   1.000
_cell.length_b   1.000
_cell.length_c   1.000
_cell.angle_alpha   90.00
_cell.angle_beta   90.00
_cell.angle_gamma   90.00
#
_symmetry.space_group_name_H-M   'P 1'
#
loop_
_entity.id
_entity.type
_entity.pdbx_description
1 polymer ?
#
loop_
_entity_poly.entity_id
_entity_poly.type
_entity_poly.pdbx_seq_one_letter_code
_entity_poly.pdbx_strand_id
1 'polypeptide(L)'
;MAKWPGAYPVFIDQAKGARFTDVDGNSYIDFCLGDTGSMTGHSPDATVAAIREQAGKGITAMLPTADAAIVSAELANRFGLPLWQFTVSATDANRHVIRYSRLLTGRSKIVVIDRCYHGSVDETFATLDAIGNTVAREGNIGAPVALDHTTRVVEFNDIAGMEKALAHGDVAAILMEPAMTNVGIVLPQAGYLEAVQELAKKYGTILIIDETHTISVGPGGMTADRGLKPDFLTIGKAIGGGIPTGTFGMTQVIADSIKKMVELEIIDTGGIGGTLAGNALSLAAMRATLTHVLTNENFDRMIVLGTRWSDGVDAAIAEFDLPWSCNRLGARGEYIFGKIAPVTGADANNSGDFELEQYLHLRMLNDGFLITPFHNMALMCPDTTSADVDAHSAAFRKMCAELVEA
;
A
#
# COMPACT_ATOMS: atom_id res chain seq x y z
N MET A 1 14.09 -0.97 5.64
CA MET A 1 15.43 -1.27 5.09
C MET A 1 15.20 -2.13 3.86
N ALA A 2 15.63 -1.66 2.69
CA ALA A 2 15.47 -2.45 1.48
C ALA A 2 16.30 -3.74 1.57
N LYS A 3 15.67 -4.88 1.34
CA LYS A 3 16.40 -6.13 1.14
C LYS A 3 16.97 -6.10 -0.26
N TRP A 4 18.25 -5.89 -0.36
CA TRP A 4 18.95 -5.82 -1.61
C TRP A 4 19.30 -7.23 -2.14
N PRO A 5 19.01 -7.57 -3.39
CA PRO A 5 19.30 -8.91 -3.92
C PRO A 5 20.78 -9.17 -4.20
N GLY A 6 21.67 -8.24 -3.94
CA GLY A 6 23.11 -8.36 -4.17
C GLY A 6 23.96 -8.13 -2.94
N ALA A 7 25.26 -8.53 -3.00
CA ALA A 7 26.22 -8.32 -1.95
C ALA A 7 26.64 -6.84 -1.79
N TYR A 8 26.34 -5.98 -2.79
CA TYR A 8 26.76 -4.59 -2.83
C TYR A 8 25.56 -3.67 -2.93
N PRO A 9 25.26 -2.88 -1.87
CA PRO A 9 24.17 -1.92 -1.92
C PRO A 9 24.47 -0.76 -2.87
N VAL A 10 23.48 -0.31 -3.64
CA VAL A 10 23.55 0.94 -4.40
C VAL A 10 23.23 2.10 -3.47
N PHE A 11 24.12 3.09 -3.40
CA PHE A 11 23.90 4.33 -2.64
C PHE A 11 23.46 5.45 -3.59
N ILE A 12 22.27 5.99 -3.36
CA ILE A 12 21.71 7.09 -4.16
C ILE A 12 22.42 8.39 -3.81
N ASP A 13 22.91 9.11 -4.84
CA ASP A 13 23.37 10.49 -4.73
C ASP A 13 22.21 11.48 -4.89
N GLN A 14 21.42 11.35 -5.98
CA GLN A 14 20.27 12.20 -6.25
C GLN A 14 19.16 11.46 -7.00
N ALA A 15 17.93 11.94 -6.84
CA ALA A 15 16.78 11.38 -7.53
C ALA A 15 15.80 12.49 -7.97
N LYS A 16 15.29 12.36 -9.20
CA LYS A 16 14.31 13.28 -9.80
C LYS A 16 13.37 12.55 -10.75
N GLY A 17 12.07 12.76 -10.60
CA GLY A 17 11.06 12.11 -11.44
C GLY A 17 11.15 10.57 -11.37
N ALA A 18 11.27 9.92 -12.50
CA ALA A 18 11.39 8.46 -12.62
C ALA A 18 12.85 7.96 -12.60
N ARG A 19 13.82 8.77 -12.16
CA ARG A 19 15.24 8.42 -12.26
C ARG A 19 16.01 8.77 -11.00
N PHE A 20 17.10 8.03 -10.79
CA PHE A 20 18.12 8.39 -9.81
C PHE A 20 19.52 8.13 -10.37
N THR A 21 20.51 8.77 -9.75
CA THR A 21 21.94 8.46 -9.92
C THR A 21 22.53 7.96 -8.62
N ASP A 22 23.45 7.01 -8.71
CA ASP A 22 24.20 6.54 -7.55
C ASP A 22 25.48 7.37 -7.33
N VAL A 23 26.16 7.10 -6.21
CA VAL A 23 27.41 7.80 -5.84
C VAL A 23 28.57 7.55 -6.80
N ASP A 24 28.48 6.53 -7.65
CA ASP A 24 29.47 6.19 -8.67
C ASP A 24 29.13 6.84 -10.03
N GLY A 25 28.02 7.58 -10.12
CA GLY A 25 27.57 8.30 -11.31
C GLY A 25 26.76 7.47 -12.29
N ASN A 26 26.34 6.25 -11.95
CA ASN A 26 25.46 5.45 -12.77
C ASN A 26 24.03 5.98 -12.69
N SER A 27 23.30 5.97 -13.81
CA SER A 27 21.91 6.41 -13.89
C SER A 27 20.97 5.23 -14.05
N TYR A 28 19.83 5.29 -13.33
CA TYR A 28 18.82 4.23 -13.33
C TYR A 28 17.44 4.81 -13.58
N ILE A 29 16.60 4.03 -14.27
CA ILE A 29 15.15 4.24 -14.32
C ILE A 29 14.55 3.50 -13.12
N ASP A 30 13.79 4.22 -12.30
CA ASP A 30 13.20 3.69 -11.06
C ASP A 30 11.74 3.29 -11.27
N PHE A 31 11.49 1.99 -11.33
CA PHE A 31 10.15 1.41 -11.28
C PHE A 31 9.78 0.88 -9.88
N CYS A 32 10.69 0.95 -8.91
CA CYS A 32 10.40 0.66 -7.51
C CYS A 32 9.66 1.83 -6.85
N LEU A 33 10.09 3.06 -7.14
CA LEU A 33 9.52 4.30 -6.59
C LEU A 33 9.28 4.21 -5.07
N GLY A 34 10.28 3.66 -4.35
CA GLY A 34 10.24 3.52 -2.91
C GLY A 34 9.06 2.67 -2.42
N ASP A 35 8.67 1.66 -3.16
CA ASP A 35 7.51 0.81 -2.87
C ASP A 35 6.25 1.65 -2.58
N THR A 36 5.83 2.43 -3.55
CA THR A 36 4.72 3.42 -3.51
C THR A 36 5.06 4.74 -2.79
N GLY A 37 6.08 4.79 -1.93
CA GLY A 37 6.46 6.01 -1.21
C GLY A 37 6.80 7.19 -2.11
N SER A 38 7.34 6.92 -3.30
CA SER A 38 7.68 7.89 -4.34
C SER A 38 6.86 7.71 -5.63
N MET A 39 5.62 7.19 -5.54
CA MET A 39 4.71 7.10 -6.69
C MET A 39 4.46 8.46 -7.36
N THR A 40 4.73 9.55 -6.66
CA THR A 40 4.69 10.93 -7.16
C THR A 40 5.86 11.29 -8.09
N GLY A 41 6.79 10.37 -8.30
CA GLY A 41 8.13 10.66 -8.76
C GLY A 41 9.01 11.23 -7.65
N HIS A 42 10.33 11.11 -7.82
CA HIS A 42 11.28 11.70 -6.89
C HIS A 42 11.25 13.22 -6.98
N SER A 43 11.31 13.88 -5.83
CA SER A 43 11.43 15.34 -5.72
C SER A 43 10.46 16.12 -6.64
N PRO A 44 9.12 15.88 -6.60
CA PRO A 44 8.18 16.59 -7.46
C PRO A 44 8.21 18.09 -7.16
N ASP A 45 8.28 18.95 -8.19
CA ASP A 45 8.57 20.37 -8.04
C ASP A 45 7.58 21.11 -7.14
N ALA A 46 6.28 20.84 -7.29
CA ALA A 46 5.24 21.46 -6.46
C ALA A 46 5.39 21.11 -4.98
N THR A 47 5.68 19.83 -4.67
CA THR A 47 5.87 19.36 -3.30
C THR A 47 7.15 19.92 -2.70
N VAL A 48 8.26 19.94 -3.46
CA VAL A 48 9.54 20.52 -3.02
C VAL A 48 9.39 22.01 -2.72
N ALA A 49 8.68 22.75 -3.57
CA ALA A 49 8.42 24.19 -3.36
C ALA A 49 7.61 24.43 -2.07
N ALA A 50 6.55 23.65 -1.83
CA ALA A 50 5.73 23.76 -0.62
C ALA A 50 6.53 23.41 0.65
N ILE A 51 7.37 22.37 0.60
CA ILE A 51 8.25 21.98 1.70
C ILE A 51 9.24 23.11 2.03
N ARG A 52 9.92 23.68 1.03
CA ARG A 52 10.87 24.79 1.21
C ARG A 52 10.21 26.03 1.82
N GLU A 53 9.03 26.38 1.35
CA GLU A 53 8.27 27.49 1.89
C GLU A 53 7.84 27.26 3.33
N GLN A 54 7.26 26.09 3.62
CA GLN A 54 6.76 25.77 4.97
C GLN A 54 7.86 25.60 6.00
N ALA A 55 9.03 25.08 5.61
CA ALA A 55 10.19 24.94 6.49
C ALA A 55 10.64 26.29 7.09
N GLY A 56 10.49 27.38 6.33
CA GLY A 56 10.76 28.74 6.81
C GLY A 56 9.67 29.35 7.70
N LYS A 57 8.49 28.73 7.80
CA LYS A 57 7.33 29.23 8.57
C LYS A 57 7.09 28.46 9.88
N GLY A 58 7.86 27.41 10.12
CA GLY A 58 7.69 26.51 11.27
C GLY A 58 7.16 25.13 10.83
N ILE A 59 7.69 24.09 11.46
CA ILE A 59 7.43 22.70 11.07
C ILE A 59 6.38 22.07 11.98
N THR A 60 6.52 22.23 13.29
CA THR A 60 5.64 21.61 14.28
C THR A 60 5.26 22.63 15.35
N ALA A 61 3.97 22.91 15.49
CA ALA A 61 3.46 23.90 16.44
C ALA A 61 2.35 23.35 17.36
N MET A 62 1.99 22.07 17.23
CA MET A 62 0.84 21.44 17.91
C MET A 62 -0.50 22.16 17.67
N LEU A 63 -0.56 22.99 16.64
CA LEU A 63 -1.75 23.70 16.18
C LEU A 63 -1.95 23.41 14.71
N PRO A 64 -3.20 23.24 14.26
CA PRO A 64 -3.48 22.98 12.86
C PRO A 64 -3.14 24.21 11.99
N THR A 65 -2.62 23.97 10.78
CA THR A 65 -2.53 25.00 9.74
C THR A 65 -3.77 24.98 8.86
N ALA A 66 -3.97 25.99 8.03
CA ALA A 66 -5.05 26.01 7.02
C ALA A 66 -4.99 24.81 6.08
N ASP A 67 -3.80 24.25 5.83
CA ASP A 67 -3.60 23.08 4.98
C ASP A 67 -4.32 21.83 5.51
N ALA A 68 -4.55 21.73 6.83
CA ALA A 68 -5.31 20.62 7.40
C ALA A 68 -6.74 20.55 6.84
N ALA A 69 -7.42 21.70 6.74
CA ALA A 69 -8.76 21.76 6.19
C ALA A 69 -8.78 21.47 4.68
N ILE A 70 -7.78 21.98 3.94
CA ILE A 70 -7.66 21.78 2.48
C ILE A 70 -7.41 20.32 2.17
N VAL A 71 -6.46 19.69 2.86
CA VAL A 71 -6.12 18.28 2.68
C VAL A 71 -7.30 17.38 3.07
N SER A 72 -7.98 17.67 4.18
CA SER A 72 -9.16 16.89 4.60
C SER A 72 -10.29 16.97 3.58
N ALA A 73 -10.55 18.16 3.01
CA ALA A 73 -11.56 18.32 1.98
C ALA A 73 -11.21 17.57 0.70
N GLU A 74 -9.95 17.60 0.29
CA GLU A 74 -9.49 16.87 -0.89
C GLU A 74 -9.59 15.34 -0.70
N LEU A 75 -9.18 14.84 0.46
CA LEU A 75 -9.33 13.42 0.80
C LEU A 75 -10.81 13.00 0.88
N ALA A 76 -11.67 13.84 1.45
CA ALA A 76 -13.10 13.59 1.50
C ALA A 76 -13.71 13.50 0.10
N ASN A 77 -13.29 14.38 -0.81
CA ASN A 77 -13.73 14.36 -2.21
C ASN A 77 -13.29 13.09 -2.93
N ARG A 78 -12.05 12.63 -2.70
CA ARG A 78 -11.49 11.42 -3.36
C ARG A 78 -12.10 10.12 -2.87
N PHE A 79 -12.24 9.96 -1.56
CA PHE A 79 -12.58 8.68 -0.93
C PHE A 79 -14.03 8.61 -0.38
N GLY A 80 -14.76 9.71 -0.41
CA GLY A 80 -16.17 9.76 0.03
C GLY A 80 -16.38 9.67 1.55
N LEU A 81 -15.31 9.73 2.36
CA LEU A 81 -15.38 9.78 3.82
C LEU A 81 -15.27 11.24 4.30
N PRO A 82 -16.23 11.76 5.09
CA PRO A 82 -16.32 13.19 5.36
C PRO A 82 -15.30 13.73 6.35
N LEU A 83 -14.71 12.90 7.19
CA LEU A 83 -13.84 13.30 8.29
C LEU A 83 -12.52 12.58 8.26
N TRP A 84 -11.42 13.33 8.48
CA TRP A 84 -10.06 12.82 8.39
C TRP A 84 -9.22 13.23 9.58
N GLN A 85 -8.35 12.34 10.03
CA GLN A 85 -7.34 12.58 11.05
C GLN A 85 -5.97 12.18 10.54
N PHE A 86 -4.95 13.02 10.80
CA PHE A 86 -3.59 12.84 10.32
C PHE A 86 -2.75 12.03 11.30
N THR A 87 -1.79 11.29 10.75
CA THR A 87 -0.83 10.46 11.47
C THR A 87 0.56 10.64 10.88
N VAL A 88 1.59 10.03 11.48
CA VAL A 88 2.96 10.09 10.96
C VAL A 88 3.21 9.03 9.88
N SER A 89 2.43 7.96 9.87
CA SER A 89 2.54 6.86 8.93
C SER A 89 1.21 6.11 8.78
N ALA A 90 1.09 5.27 7.74
CA ALA A 90 -0.04 4.34 7.64
C ALA A 90 -0.06 3.31 8.79
N THR A 91 1.10 2.94 9.34
CA THR A 91 1.19 2.12 10.56
C THR A 91 0.41 2.74 11.71
N ASP A 92 0.61 4.04 11.97
CA ASP A 92 -0.11 4.73 13.04
C ASP A 92 -1.59 4.83 12.73
N ALA A 93 -1.95 5.13 11.47
CA ALA A 93 -3.34 5.15 11.01
C ALA A 93 -4.03 3.81 11.32
N ASN A 94 -3.43 2.69 10.93
CA ASN A 94 -3.95 1.36 11.18
C ASN A 94 -4.07 1.05 12.69
N ARG A 95 -3.05 1.39 13.49
CA ARG A 95 -3.13 1.25 14.95
C ARG A 95 -4.27 2.06 15.57
N HIS A 96 -4.48 3.29 15.10
CA HIS A 96 -5.53 4.17 15.61
C HIS A 96 -6.92 3.63 15.29
N VAL A 97 -7.17 3.23 14.04
CA VAL A 97 -8.49 2.72 13.66
C VAL A 97 -8.81 1.37 14.30
N ILE A 98 -7.81 0.51 14.57
CA ILE A 98 -7.97 -0.71 15.35
C ILE A 98 -8.40 -0.39 16.79
N ARG A 99 -7.76 0.60 17.44
CA ARG A 99 -8.14 1.04 18.80
C ARG A 99 -9.56 1.59 18.82
N TYR A 100 -9.93 2.44 17.88
CA TYR A 100 -11.30 2.94 17.76
C TYR A 100 -12.30 1.81 17.52
N SER A 101 -11.97 0.85 16.66
CA SER A 101 -12.85 -0.29 16.38
C SER A 101 -13.10 -1.13 17.62
N ARG A 102 -12.06 -1.42 18.41
CA ARG A 102 -12.19 -2.12 19.69
C ARG A 102 -13.02 -1.34 20.70
N LEU A 103 -12.80 -0.03 20.79
CA LEU A 103 -13.56 0.86 21.68
C LEU A 103 -15.04 0.87 21.32
N LEU A 104 -15.38 1.07 20.05
CA LEU A 104 -16.75 1.22 19.57
C LEU A 104 -17.56 -0.08 19.62
N THR A 105 -16.91 -1.23 19.44
CA THR A 105 -17.58 -2.53 19.40
C THR A 105 -17.52 -3.30 20.73
N GLY A 106 -16.60 -2.95 21.62
CA GLY A 106 -16.30 -3.71 22.84
C GLY A 106 -15.67 -5.08 22.57
N ARG A 107 -15.23 -5.34 21.33
CA ARG A 107 -14.64 -6.61 20.90
C ARG A 107 -13.13 -6.51 20.86
N SER A 108 -12.43 -7.65 21.01
CA SER A 108 -10.97 -7.64 21.15
C SER A 108 -10.19 -7.98 19.88
N LYS A 109 -10.76 -8.81 18.99
CA LYS A 109 -10.04 -9.34 17.82
C LYS A 109 -10.26 -8.49 16.59
N ILE A 110 -9.31 -8.58 15.67
CA ILE A 110 -9.46 -8.12 14.28
C ILE A 110 -9.38 -9.32 13.32
N VAL A 111 -9.96 -9.19 12.15
CA VAL A 111 -9.68 -10.06 11.01
C VAL A 111 -8.67 -9.37 10.12
N VAL A 112 -7.65 -10.12 9.70
CA VAL A 112 -6.71 -9.74 8.64
C VAL A 112 -6.66 -10.83 7.57
N ILE A 113 -6.23 -10.46 6.38
CA ILE A 113 -6.03 -11.40 5.27
C ILE A 113 -4.68 -12.10 5.43
N ASP A 114 -4.63 -13.38 5.09
CA ASP A 114 -3.36 -14.12 5.13
C ASP A 114 -2.32 -13.48 4.23
N ARG A 115 -1.07 -13.40 4.71
CA ARG A 115 0.06 -12.75 4.00
C ARG A 115 -0.10 -11.25 3.74
N CYS A 116 -1.06 -10.55 4.36
CA CYS A 116 -1.19 -9.09 4.25
C CYS A 116 -0.01 -8.34 4.92
N TYR A 117 0.10 -7.04 4.63
CA TYR A 117 1.00 -6.15 5.34
C TYR A 117 0.32 -4.79 5.57
N HIS A 118 0.25 -4.36 6.81
CA HIS A 118 -0.41 -3.10 7.22
C HIS A 118 0.52 -2.22 8.07
N GLY A 119 1.80 -2.19 7.72
CA GLY A 119 2.82 -1.54 8.52
C GLY A 119 3.24 -2.38 9.73
N SER A 120 4.02 -1.81 10.65
CA SER A 120 4.49 -2.48 11.86
C SER A 120 3.41 -2.51 12.96
N VAL A 121 2.29 -3.15 12.65
CA VAL A 121 1.17 -3.40 13.57
C VAL A 121 1.25 -4.85 14.02
N ASP A 122 1.51 -5.08 15.30
CA ASP A 122 1.83 -6.41 15.83
C ASP A 122 0.75 -7.45 15.52
N GLU A 123 -0.52 -7.08 15.63
CA GLU A 123 -1.67 -7.94 15.36
C GLU A 123 -1.75 -8.44 13.89
N THR A 124 -1.10 -7.75 12.95
CA THR A 124 -1.19 -8.07 11.52
C THR A 124 -0.10 -9.03 11.04
N PHE A 125 0.90 -9.33 11.89
CA PHE A 125 1.95 -10.31 11.57
C PHE A 125 1.52 -11.75 11.85
N ALA A 126 0.27 -12.05 11.53
CA ALA A 126 -0.34 -13.36 11.63
C ALA A 126 -0.47 -14.05 10.27
N THR A 127 -0.56 -15.37 10.28
CA THR A 127 -0.76 -16.22 9.09
C THR A 127 -1.57 -17.45 9.49
N LEU A 128 -2.01 -18.22 8.51
CA LEU A 128 -2.61 -19.55 8.75
C LEU A 128 -1.53 -20.64 8.77
N ASP A 129 -1.66 -21.59 9.70
CA ASP A 129 -0.90 -22.85 9.65
C ASP A 129 -1.54 -23.84 8.68
N ALA A 130 -0.93 -25.02 8.51
CA ALA A 130 -1.39 -26.06 7.57
C ALA A 130 -2.81 -26.61 7.87
N ILE A 131 -3.35 -26.36 9.07
CA ILE A 131 -4.69 -26.81 9.48
C ILE A 131 -5.66 -25.64 9.70
N GLY A 132 -5.25 -24.41 9.30
CA GLY A 132 -6.10 -23.23 9.31
C GLY A 132 -6.19 -22.48 10.65
N ASN A 133 -5.24 -22.68 11.57
CA ASN A 133 -5.18 -21.88 12.78
C ASN A 133 -4.39 -20.58 12.56
N THR A 134 -4.77 -19.52 13.27
CA THR A 134 -4.02 -18.28 13.33
C THR A 134 -2.74 -18.47 14.15
N VAL A 135 -1.59 -18.24 13.52
CA VAL A 135 -0.27 -18.31 14.14
C VAL A 135 0.57 -17.09 13.78
N ALA A 136 1.71 -16.90 14.44
CA ALA A 136 2.65 -15.86 14.05
C ALA A 136 3.25 -16.17 12.67
N ARG A 137 3.37 -15.14 11.81
CA ARG A 137 4.05 -15.26 10.53
C ARG A 137 5.52 -15.60 10.74
N GLU A 138 6.08 -16.44 9.89
CA GLU A 138 7.52 -16.69 9.87
C GLU A 138 8.31 -15.36 9.77
N GLY A 139 9.35 -15.23 10.59
CA GLY A 139 10.12 -13.98 10.68
C GLY A 139 9.49 -12.88 11.55
N ASN A 140 8.29 -13.07 12.10
CA ASN A 140 7.75 -12.15 13.09
C ASN A 140 8.59 -12.23 14.37
N ILE A 141 9.21 -11.10 14.74
CA ILE A 141 10.04 -10.99 15.95
C ILE A 141 9.26 -10.29 17.08
N GLY A 142 9.32 -10.86 18.27
CA GLY A 142 8.86 -10.18 19.49
C GLY A 142 7.35 -10.03 19.62
N ALA A 143 6.55 -10.95 19.09
CA ALA A 143 5.11 -10.96 19.34
C ALA A 143 4.84 -11.03 20.87
N PRO A 144 4.21 -10.00 21.48
CA PRO A 144 4.07 -9.93 22.94
C PRO A 144 3.05 -10.91 23.49
N VAL A 145 2.14 -11.39 22.65
CA VAL A 145 1.08 -12.37 22.97
C VAL A 145 0.90 -13.32 21.79
N ALA A 146 0.29 -14.47 22.05
CA ALA A 146 -0.14 -15.37 20.97
C ALA A 146 -1.18 -14.64 20.10
N LEU A 147 -0.95 -14.60 18.78
CA LEU A 147 -1.72 -13.74 17.88
C LEU A 147 -3.18 -14.18 17.72
N ASP A 148 -3.50 -15.45 17.96
CA ASP A 148 -4.88 -15.93 18.00
C ASP A 148 -5.73 -15.28 19.12
N HIS A 149 -5.11 -14.64 20.11
CA HIS A 149 -5.83 -13.85 21.12
C HIS A 149 -6.33 -12.52 20.59
N THR A 150 -5.64 -11.92 19.61
CA THR A 150 -5.94 -10.58 19.10
C THR A 150 -6.40 -10.57 17.65
N THR A 151 -6.23 -11.68 16.92
CA THR A 151 -6.38 -11.72 15.47
C THR A 151 -7.04 -13.03 15.02
N ARG A 152 -7.81 -12.95 13.95
CA ARG A 152 -8.23 -14.08 13.12
C ARG A 152 -7.70 -13.85 11.72
N VAL A 153 -7.13 -14.86 11.10
CA VAL A 153 -6.63 -14.80 9.73
C VAL A 153 -7.61 -15.50 8.81
N VAL A 154 -7.85 -14.91 7.64
CA VAL A 154 -8.71 -15.47 6.58
C VAL A 154 -7.98 -15.33 5.25
N GLU A 155 -8.11 -16.30 4.37
CA GLU A 155 -7.58 -16.20 3.01
C GLU A 155 -8.32 -15.13 2.20
N PHE A 156 -7.58 -14.48 1.28
CA PHE A 156 -8.19 -13.58 0.29
C PHE A 156 -9.11 -14.38 -0.64
N ASN A 157 -10.23 -13.80 -1.04
CA ASN A 157 -11.27 -14.44 -1.84
C ASN A 157 -12.04 -15.59 -1.16
N ASP A 158 -11.84 -15.84 0.14
CA ASP A 158 -12.58 -16.84 0.90
C ASP A 158 -13.75 -16.21 1.71
N ILE A 159 -14.91 -16.10 1.04
CA ILE A 159 -16.14 -15.56 1.65
C ILE A 159 -16.63 -16.45 2.81
N ALA A 160 -16.52 -17.77 2.67
CA ALA A 160 -16.97 -18.71 3.69
C ALA A 160 -16.09 -18.66 4.94
N GLY A 161 -14.77 -18.57 4.77
CA GLY A 161 -13.82 -18.34 5.85
C GLY A 161 -14.04 -17.01 6.55
N MET A 162 -14.33 -15.94 5.80
CA MET A 162 -14.67 -14.64 6.36
C MET A 162 -15.93 -14.74 7.22
N GLU A 163 -17.01 -15.32 6.72
CA GLU A 163 -18.24 -15.49 7.48
C GLU A 163 -18.01 -16.33 8.76
N LYS A 164 -17.28 -17.44 8.64
CA LYS A 164 -16.91 -18.28 9.79
C LYS A 164 -16.14 -17.48 10.85
N ALA A 165 -15.17 -16.66 10.45
CA ALA A 165 -14.39 -15.85 11.38
C ALA A 165 -15.28 -14.81 12.12
N LEU A 166 -16.21 -14.16 11.41
CA LEU A 166 -17.12 -13.16 11.98
C LEU A 166 -18.21 -13.76 12.88
N ALA A 167 -18.65 -14.99 12.58
CA ALA A 167 -19.72 -15.67 13.34
C ALA A 167 -19.38 -15.92 14.81
N HIS A 168 -18.09 -15.84 15.20
CA HIS A 168 -17.68 -15.89 16.60
C HIS A 168 -18.14 -14.69 17.44
N GLY A 169 -18.49 -13.57 16.81
CA GLY A 169 -18.98 -12.35 17.48
C GLY A 169 -17.93 -11.56 18.28
N ASP A 170 -16.65 -11.92 18.20
CA ASP A 170 -15.53 -11.32 18.95
C ASP A 170 -14.64 -10.39 18.09
N VAL A 171 -15.01 -10.19 16.80
CA VAL A 171 -14.25 -9.40 15.84
C VAL A 171 -14.71 -7.95 15.85
N ALA A 172 -13.80 -7.03 16.22
CA ALA A 172 -14.02 -5.58 16.22
C ALA A 172 -13.97 -5.00 14.80
N ALA A 173 -13.00 -5.43 14.00
CA ALA A 173 -12.80 -4.92 12.65
C ALA A 173 -12.25 -5.98 11.69
N ILE A 174 -12.56 -5.78 10.39
CA ILE A 174 -11.83 -6.37 9.27
C ILE A 174 -10.85 -5.29 8.80
N LEU A 175 -9.55 -5.60 8.74
CA LEU A 175 -8.52 -4.74 8.14
C LEU A 175 -7.97 -5.44 6.91
N MET A 176 -8.13 -4.83 5.73
CA MET A 176 -7.71 -5.42 4.47
C MET A 176 -7.34 -4.37 3.42
N GLU A 177 -6.47 -4.77 2.49
CA GLU A 177 -6.34 -4.12 1.19
C GLU A 177 -7.50 -4.60 0.28
N PRO A 178 -8.03 -3.78 -0.63
CA PRO A 178 -9.07 -4.23 -1.57
C PRO A 178 -8.52 -5.12 -2.72
N ALA A 179 -7.21 -5.15 -2.92
CA ALA A 179 -6.43 -6.14 -3.65
C ALA A 179 -5.13 -6.36 -2.89
N MET A 180 -4.64 -7.57 -2.77
CA MET A 180 -3.37 -7.81 -2.08
C MET A 180 -2.19 -7.31 -2.91
N THR A 181 -1.18 -6.79 -2.22
CA THR A 181 0.03 -6.25 -2.87
C THR A 181 1.34 -6.66 -2.18
N ASN A 182 1.27 -7.36 -1.03
CA ASN A 182 2.46 -7.68 -0.23
C ASN A 182 3.22 -8.95 -0.66
N VAL A 183 2.54 -9.90 -1.29
CA VAL A 183 3.12 -11.18 -1.75
C VAL A 183 2.95 -11.38 -3.26
N GLY A 184 2.77 -10.30 -3.98
CA GLY A 184 2.33 -10.22 -5.35
C GLY A 184 0.92 -9.64 -5.44
N ILE A 185 0.53 -9.21 -6.64
CA ILE A 185 -0.81 -8.68 -6.88
C ILE A 185 -1.81 -9.84 -6.94
N VAL A 186 -2.71 -9.92 -5.93
CA VAL A 186 -3.85 -10.84 -5.94
C VAL A 186 -5.13 -10.00 -6.06
N LEU A 187 -5.84 -10.21 -7.17
CA LEU A 187 -7.05 -9.45 -7.47
C LEU A 187 -8.29 -10.06 -6.80
N PRO A 188 -9.26 -9.25 -6.37
CA PRO A 188 -10.51 -9.75 -5.84
C PRO A 188 -11.32 -10.45 -6.94
N GLN A 189 -11.87 -11.62 -6.61
CA GLN A 189 -12.85 -12.29 -7.46
C GLN A 189 -14.16 -11.49 -7.50
N ALA A 190 -14.93 -11.69 -8.57
CA ALA A 190 -16.22 -11.02 -8.72
C ALA A 190 -17.13 -11.29 -7.52
N GLY A 191 -17.65 -10.24 -6.91
CA GLY A 191 -18.55 -10.30 -5.75
C GLY A 191 -17.87 -10.45 -4.39
N TYR A 192 -16.52 -10.62 -4.33
CA TYR A 192 -15.82 -10.80 -3.06
C TYR A 192 -15.88 -9.56 -2.16
N LEU A 193 -15.53 -8.40 -2.71
CA LEU A 193 -15.51 -7.14 -1.94
C LEU A 193 -16.91 -6.74 -1.45
N GLU A 194 -17.93 -6.94 -2.28
CA GLU A 194 -19.33 -6.72 -1.93
C GLU A 194 -19.77 -7.65 -0.81
N ALA A 195 -19.42 -8.95 -0.90
CA ALA A 195 -19.73 -9.93 0.12
C ALA A 195 -19.05 -9.59 1.47
N VAL A 196 -17.80 -9.15 1.47
CA VAL A 196 -17.11 -8.72 2.69
C VAL A 196 -17.84 -7.53 3.34
N GLN A 197 -18.28 -6.53 2.57
CA GLN A 197 -19.04 -5.40 3.10
C GLN A 197 -20.38 -5.85 3.72
N GLU A 198 -21.12 -6.73 3.05
CA GLU A 198 -22.39 -7.25 3.58
C GLU A 198 -22.17 -8.10 4.85
N LEU A 199 -21.11 -8.90 4.90
CA LEU A 199 -20.75 -9.66 6.09
C LEU A 199 -20.34 -8.74 7.25
N ALA A 200 -19.53 -7.72 7.01
CA ALA A 200 -19.16 -6.73 8.02
C ALA A 200 -20.42 -6.09 8.64
N LYS A 201 -21.34 -5.65 7.81
CA LYS A 201 -22.63 -5.08 8.23
C LYS A 201 -23.50 -6.10 8.98
N LYS A 202 -23.62 -7.33 8.46
CA LYS A 202 -24.43 -8.42 9.08
C LYS A 202 -23.96 -8.72 10.51
N TYR A 203 -22.65 -8.74 10.74
CA TYR A 203 -22.08 -9.08 12.04
C TYR A 203 -21.75 -7.85 12.91
N GLY A 204 -22.04 -6.64 12.45
CA GLY A 204 -21.74 -5.40 13.15
C GLY A 204 -20.24 -5.25 13.42
N THR A 205 -19.42 -5.63 12.46
CA THR A 205 -17.97 -5.53 12.47
C THR A 205 -17.56 -4.33 11.63
N ILE A 206 -16.60 -3.52 12.12
CA ILE A 206 -16.12 -2.33 11.41
C ILE A 206 -15.26 -2.77 10.22
N LEU A 207 -15.51 -2.18 9.04
CA LEU A 207 -14.70 -2.40 7.85
C LEU A 207 -13.65 -1.30 7.70
N ILE A 208 -12.37 -1.69 7.69
CA ILE A 208 -11.21 -0.83 7.46
C ILE A 208 -10.56 -1.22 6.14
N ILE A 209 -10.50 -0.30 5.19
CA ILE A 209 -9.79 -0.48 3.92
C ILE A 209 -8.45 0.27 3.98
N ASP A 210 -7.36 -0.43 3.74
CA ASP A 210 -6.02 0.14 3.61
C ASP A 210 -5.70 0.39 2.13
N GLU A 211 -5.65 1.67 1.75
CA GLU A 211 -5.40 2.12 0.37
C GLU A 211 -3.93 2.48 0.10
N THR A 212 -3.04 2.19 1.05
CA THR A 212 -1.64 2.64 0.97
C THR A 212 -0.95 2.23 -0.34
N HIS A 213 -1.26 1.06 -0.88
CA HIS A 213 -0.76 0.59 -2.17
C HIS A 213 -1.79 0.68 -3.29
N THR A 214 -3.04 0.42 -3.00
CA THR A 214 -4.12 0.37 -3.99
C THR A 214 -4.56 1.73 -4.49
N ILE A 215 -4.03 2.82 -3.89
CA ILE A 215 -4.07 4.18 -4.47
C ILE A 215 -3.54 4.23 -5.91
N SER A 216 -2.72 3.28 -6.34
CA SER A 216 -2.24 3.18 -7.72
C SER A 216 -3.35 2.97 -8.77
N VAL A 217 -4.56 2.61 -8.34
CA VAL A 217 -5.72 2.41 -9.23
C VAL A 217 -6.32 3.74 -9.72
N GLY A 218 -6.17 4.82 -8.93
CA GLY A 218 -6.71 6.11 -9.32
C GLY A 218 -6.73 7.11 -8.17
N PRO A 219 -7.19 8.34 -8.38
CA PRO A 219 -7.20 9.41 -7.38
C PRO A 219 -7.93 9.07 -6.08
N GLY A 220 -8.97 8.26 -6.14
CA GLY A 220 -9.71 7.75 -4.99
C GLY A 220 -9.42 6.28 -4.66
N GLY A 221 -8.30 5.77 -5.18
CA GLY A 221 -7.87 4.40 -4.97
C GLY A 221 -8.87 3.37 -5.51
N MET A 222 -8.68 2.13 -5.10
CA MET A 222 -9.61 1.05 -5.46
C MET A 222 -10.96 1.18 -4.73
N THR A 223 -10.99 1.87 -3.59
CA THR A 223 -12.24 2.17 -2.87
C THR A 223 -13.22 2.94 -3.75
N ALA A 224 -12.77 4.00 -4.41
CA ALA A 224 -13.64 4.76 -5.32
C ALA A 224 -13.94 4.00 -6.62
N ASP A 225 -12.93 3.33 -7.20
CA ASP A 225 -13.08 2.52 -8.42
C ASP A 225 -14.15 1.43 -8.27
N ARG A 226 -14.20 0.76 -7.13
CA ARG A 226 -15.15 -0.32 -6.83
C ARG A 226 -16.39 0.13 -6.07
N GLY A 227 -16.50 1.42 -5.76
CA GLY A 227 -17.64 1.96 -5.02
C GLY A 227 -17.78 1.40 -3.60
N LEU A 228 -16.67 1.03 -2.96
CA LEU A 228 -16.64 0.48 -1.59
C LEU A 228 -17.08 1.52 -0.57
N LYS A 229 -17.67 1.08 0.52
CA LYS A 229 -18.21 1.91 1.61
C LYS A 229 -17.63 1.48 2.96
N PRO A 230 -16.33 1.67 3.20
CA PRO A 230 -15.73 1.32 4.48
C PRO A 230 -16.19 2.26 5.60
N ASP A 231 -16.09 1.79 6.85
CA ASP A 231 -16.27 2.62 8.04
C ASP A 231 -15.06 3.50 8.29
N PHE A 232 -13.85 2.93 8.09
CA PHE A 232 -12.57 3.62 8.08
C PHE A 232 -11.80 3.32 6.80
N LEU A 233 -11.01 4.29 6.36
CA LEU A 233 -10.00 4.13 5.33
C LEU A 233 -8.67 4.65 5.84
N THR A 234 -7.60 3.88 5.63
CA THR A 234 -6.23 4.29 5.98
C THR A 234 -5.37 4.43 4.74
N ILE A 235 -4.47 5.41 4.73
CA ILE A 235 -3.55 5.64 3.62
C ILE A 235 -2.30 6.39 4.12
N GLY A 236 -1.17 6.11 3.48
CA GLY A 236 0.10 6.80 3.71
C GLY A 236 0.94 6.89 2.44
N LYS A 237 2.26 6.72 2.57
CA LYS A 237 3.22 6.66 1.47
C LYS A 237 3.05 7.79 0.44
N ALA A 238 2.41 7.51 -0.71
CA ALA A 238 2.30 8.41 -1.86
C ALA A 238 1.75 9.80 -1.54
N ILE A 239 0.82 9.92 -0.59
CA ILE A 239 0.13 11.17 -0.29
C ILE A 239 1.03 12.27 0.26
N GLY A 240 2.21 11.89 0.81
CA GLY A 240 3.19 12.83 1.35
C GLY A 240 4.25 13.33 0.36
N GLY A 241 4.27 12.81 -0.88
CA GLY A 241 5.28 13.17 -1.87
C GLY A 241 6.71 12.91 -1.42
N GLY A 242 6.92 11.85 -0.61
CA GLY A 242 8.21 11.47 -0.03
C GLY A 242 8.40 11.89 1.44
N ILE A 243 7.52 12.74 1.99
CA ILE A 243 7.55 13.10 3.42
C ILE A 243 6.76 12.05 4.23
N PRO A 244 7.32 11.57 5.37
CA PRO A 244 6.60 10.67 6.26
C PRO A 244 5.26 11.26 6.69
N THR A 245 4.16 10.59 6.34
CA THR A 245 2.81 10.98 6.69
C THR A 245 1.85 9.80 6.49
N GLY A 246 0.75 9.85 7.17
CA GLY A 246 -0.40 8.98 7.01
C GLY A 246 -1.67 9.69 7.45
N THR A 247 -2.78 9.09 7.17
CA THR A 247 -4.08 9.60 7.56
C THR A 247 -5.12 8.48 7.57
N PHE A 248 -6.18 8.68 8.30
CA PHE A 248 -7.37 7.84 8.19
C PHE A 248 -8.63 8.68 8.08
N GLY A 249 -9.52 8.22 7.22
CA GLY A 249 -10.87 8.76 7.04
C GLY A 249 -11.89 7.94 7.79
N MET A 250 -13.01 8.55 8.15
CA MET A 250 -14.11 7.88 8.84
C MET A 250 -15.47 8.39 8.39
N THR A 251 -16.48 7.53 8.54
CA THR A 251 -17.87 7.92 8.30
C THR A 251 -18.37 8.88 9.40
N GLN A 252 -19.42 9.63 9.08
CA GLN A 252 -20.08 10.51 10.07
C GLN A 252 -20.59 9.73 11.28
N VAL A 253 -21.11 8.52 11.08
CA VAL A 253 -21.63 7.66 12.16
C VAL A 253 -20.53 7.28 13.16
N ILE A 254 -19.36 6.90 12.64
CA ILE A 254 -18.18 6.59 13.47
C ILE A 254 -17.75 7.85 14.26
N ALA A 255 -17.62 8.98 13.59
CA ALA A 255 -17.18 10.22 14.22
C ALA A 255 -18.15 10.69 15.31
N ASP A 256 -19.46 10.61 15.06
CA ASP A 256 -20.48 10.98 16.06
C ASP A 256 -20.47 10.02 17.27
N SER A 257 -20.14 8.75 17.03
CA SER A 257 -19.99 7.78 18.12
C SER A 257 -18.76 8.06 18.98
N ILE A 258 -17.63 8.43 18.36
CA ILE A 258 -16.40 8.82 19.07
C ILE A 258 -16.64 10.12 19.87
N LYS A 259 -17.28 11.14 19.29
CA LYS A 259 -17.58 12.43 19.95
C LYS A 259 -18.47 12.29 21.18
N LYS A 260 -19.31 11.27 21.27
CA LYS A 260 -20.12 11.00 22.46
C LYS A 260 -19.29 10.55 23.66
N MET A 261 -18.06 10.13 23.44
CA MET A 261 -17.13 9.67 24.47
C MET A 261 -16.29 10.88 24.96
N VAL A 262 -16.93 11.86 25.58
CA VAL A 262 -16.32 13.14 26.02
C VAL A 262 -15.09 12.92 26.89
N GLU A 263 -15.01 11.82 27.63
CA GLU A 263 -13.86 11.44 28.44
C GLU A 263 -12.56 11.31 27.62
N LEU A 264 -12.65 10.96 26.33
CA LEU A 264 -11.48 10.85 25.45
C LEU A 264 -10.85 12.21 25.12
N GLU A 265 -11.60 13.31 25.20
CA GLU A 265 -11.07 14.66 25.00
C GLU A 265 -10.36 15.17 26.27
N ILE A 266 -10.75 14.68 27.45
CA ILE A 266 -10.24 15.10 28.73
C ILE A 266 -9.03 14.29 29.16
N ILE A 267 -9.05 12.99 28.85
CA ILE A 267 -7.99 12.04 29.21
C ILE A 267 -7.11 11.83 27.96
N ASP A 268 -6.14 12.68 27.74
CA ASP A 268 -5.17 12.64 26.62
C ASP A 268 -4.26 11.39 26.65
N THR A 269 -4.83 10.22 26.91
CA THR A 269 -4.12 8.92 27.02
C THR A 269 -4.71 7.80 26.15
N GLY A 270 -5.64 8.14 25.24
CA GLY A 270 -6.30 7.14 24.37
C GLY A 270 -5.38 6.49 23.33
N GLY A 271 -4.16 6.97 23.18
CA GLY A 271 -3.19 6.42 22.23
C GLY A 271 -3.55 6.71 20.78
N ILE A 272 -4.26 7.81 20.53
CA ILE A 272 -4.62 8.33 19.21
C ILE A 272 -3.92 9.67 19.01
N GLY A 273 -3.30 9.90 17.86
CA GLY A 273 -2.55 11.13 17.57
C GLY A 273 -1.05 10.98 17.81
N GLY A 274 -0.43 12.06 18.26
CA GLY A 274 1.02 12.17 18.52
C GLY A 274 1.51 13.57 18.18
N THR A 275 2.55 14.04 18.86
CA THR A 275 3.08 15.41 18.76
C THR A 275 3.42 15.84 17.33
N LEU A 276 3.89 14.89 16.50
CA LEU A 276 4.27 15.15 15.11
C LEU A 276 3.17 14.85 14.09
N ALA A 277 2.04 14.28 14.53
CA ALA A 277 0.93 13.96 13.63
C ALA A 277 0.30 15.26 13.12
N GLY A 278 0.08 15.36 11.81
CA GLY A 278 -0.50 16.55 11.19
C GLY A 278 0.36 17.80 11.31
N ASN A 279 1.69 17.67 11.42
CA ASN A 279 2.59 18.82 11.45
C ASN A 279 2.51 19.64 10.15
N ALA A 280 2.84 20.91 10.25
CA ALA A 280 2.71 21.88 9.16
C ALA A 280 3.48 21.48 7.90
N LEU A 281 4.68 20.87 8.03
CA LEU A 281 5.49 20.47 6.89
C LEU A 281 4.83 19.32 6.12
N SER A 282 4.37 18.29 6.84
CA SER A 282 3.68 17.15 6.22
C SER A 282 2.38 17.58 5.53
N LEU A 283 1.60 18.48 6.16
CA LEU A 283 0.36 19.00 5.57
C LEU A 283 0.61 19.83 4.32
N ALA A 284 1.64 20.69 4.31
CA ALA A 284 2.03 21.45 3.13
C ALA A 284 2.46 20.53 1.97
N ALA A 285 3.25 19.49 2.29
CA ALA A 285 3.64 18.48 1.33
C ALA A 285 2.43 17.70 0.78
N MET A 286 1.51 17.23 1.66
CA MET A 286 0.28 16.56 1.25
C MET A 286 -0.59 17.42 0.36
N ARG A 287 -0.83 18.69 0.74
CA ARG A 287 -1.60 19.63 -0.06
C ARG A 287 -1.03 19.75 -1.47
N ALA A 288 0.26 20.07 -1.59
CA ALA A 288 0.90 20.21 -2.89
C ALA A 288 0.87 18.93 -3.72
N THR A 289 1.12 17.79 -3.08
CA THR A 289 1.12 16.47 -3.71
C THR A 289 -0.28 16.12 -4.26
N LEU A 290 -1.30 16.22 -3.43
CA LEU A 290 -2.67 15.87 -3.82
C LEU A 290 -3.21 16.82 -4.87
N THR A 291 -2.92 18.14 -4.77
CA THR A 291 -3.48 19.14 -5.69
C THR A 291 -2.76 19.17 -7.04
N HIS A 292 -1.44 18.97 -7.08
CA HIS A 292 -0.64 19.26 -8.27
C HIS A 292 0.10 18.05 -8.86
N VAL A 293 0.25 16.96 -8.11
CA VAL A 293 1.02 15.79 -8.56
C VAL A 293 0.13 14.57 -8.79
N LEU A 294 -0.68 14.20 -7.82
CA LEU A 294 -1.61 13.06 -7.92
C LEU A 294 -2.96 13.53 -8.50
N THR A 295 -2.91 14.12 -9.72
CA THR A 295 -4.09 14.60 -10.46
C THR A 295 -4.71 13.47 -11.29
N ASN A 296 -5.97 13.63 -11.68
CA ASN A 296 -6.66 12.67 -12.56
C ASN A 296 -5.85 12.43 -13.85
N GLU A 297 -5.38 13.50 -14.50
CA GLU A 297 -4.59 13.41 -15.73
C GLU A 297 -3.29 12.60 -15.53
N ASN A 298 -2.61 12.78 -14.42
CA ASN A 298 -1.40 12.01 -14.11
C ASN A 298 -1.73 10.53 -13.85
N PHE A 299 -2.81 10.22 -13.12
CA PHE A 299 -3.26 8.84 -12.96
C PHE A 299 -3.60 8.18 -14.28
N ASP A 300 -4.34 8.84 -15.16
CA ASP A 300 -4.70 8.32 -16.49
C ASP A 300 -3.43 7.93 -17.29
N ARG A 301 -2.42 8.80 -17.30
CA ARG A 301 -1.14 8.51 -17.97
C ARG A 301 -0.39 7.36 -17.32
N MET A 302 -0.28 7.34 -15.98
CA MET A 302 0.40 6.29 -15.25
C MET A 302 -0.26 4.92 -15.47
N ILE A 303 -1.59 4.86 -15.49
CA ILE A 303 -2.35 3.62 -15.73
C ILE A 303 -2.10 3.08 -17.15
N VAL A 304 -2.08 3.96 -18.15
CA VAL A 304 -1.73 3.58 -19.53
C VAL A 304 -0.32 3.01 -19.61
N LEU A 305 0.64 3.61 -18.89
CA LEU A 305 2.02 3.12 -18.84
C LEU A 305 2.15 1.80 -18.06
N GLY A 306 1.41 1.64 -16.96
CA GLY A 306 1.33 0.37 -16.23
C GLY A 306 0.78 -0.77 -17.09
N THR A 307 -0.24 -0.48 -17.91
CA THR A 307 -0.76 -1.42 -18.91
C THR A 307 0.31 -1.78 -19.93
N ARG A 308 0.99 -0.79 -20.52
CA ARG A 308 2.05 -0.99 -21.49
C ARG A 308 3.20 -1.83 -20.94
N TRP A 309 3.58 -1.60 -19.68
CA TRP A 309 4.61 -2.39 -19.00
C TRP A 309 4.20 -3.85 -18.87
N SER A 310 2.99 -4.11 -18.39
CA SER A 310 2.47 -5.48 -18.23
C SER A 310 2.33 -6.19 -19.57
N ASP A 311 1.87 -5.50 -20.62
CA ASP A 311 1.76 -6.06 -21.97
C ASP A 311 3.14 -6.46 -22.51
N GLY A 312 4.20 -5.67 -22.23
CA GLY A 312 5.58 -6.01 -22.57
C GLY A 312 6.12 -7.24 -21.83
N VAL A 313 5.78 -7.37 -20.54
CA VAL A 313 6.12 -8.55 -19.74
C VAL A 313 5.37 -9.78 -20.24
N ASP A 314 4.06 -9.69 -20.46
CA ASP A 314 3.22 -10.78 -20.98
C ASP A 314 3.71 -11.26 -22.36
N ALA A 315 4.13 -10.33 -23.22
CA ALA A 315 4.68 -10.67 -24.54
C ALA A 315 5.97 -11.51 -24.42
N ALA A 316 6.87 -11.16 -23.51
CA ALA A 316 8.10 -11.93 -23.27
C ALA A 316 7.79 -13.30 -22.63
N ILE A 317 6.87 -13.36 -21.66
CA ILE A 317 6.42 -14.63 -21.07
C ILE A 317 5.88 -15.57 -22.14
N ALA A 318 5.05 -15.06 -23.05
CA ALA A 318 4.47 -15.84 -24.13
C ALA A 318 5.52 -16.27 -25.18
N GLU A 319 6.46 -15.38 -25.54
CA GLU A 319 7.51 -15.66 -26.53
C GLU A 319 8.43 -16.79 -26.09
N PHE A 320 8.76 -16.86 -24.82
CA PHE A 320 9.70 -17.84 -24.27
C PHE A 320 9.01 -19.01 -23.53
N ASP A 321 7.66 -19.10 -23.62
CA ASP A 321 6.84 -20.13 -22.93
C ASP A 321 7.20 -20.27 -21.45
N LEU A 322 7.43 -19.14 -20.78
CA LEU A 322 7.76 -19.13 -19.35
C LEU A 322 6.51 -19.51 -18.52
N PRO A 323 6.67 -20.31 -17.46
CA PRO A 323 5.56 -20.68 -16.58
C PRO A 323 5.17 -19.55 -15.60
N TRP A 324 5.05 -18.33 -16.10
CA TRP A 324 4.78 -17.11 -15.32
C TRP A 324 3.46 -16.48 -15.73
N SER A 325 2.96 -15.58 -14.88
CA SER A 325 1.81 -14.73 -15.17
C SER A 325 2.08 -13.30 -14.68
N CYS A 326 1.41 -12.32 -15.27
CA CYS A 326 1.51 -10.92 -14.86
C CYS A 326 0.13 -10.37 -14.50
N ASN A 327 0.01 -9.78 -13.29
CA ASN A 327 -1.19 -9.09 -12.82
C ASN A 327 -0.99 -7.57 -12.87
N ARG A 328 -2.09 -6.83 -13.14
CA ARG A 328 -2.13 -5.36 -13.17
C ARG A 328 -3.05 -4.80 -12.11
N LEU A 329 -2.64 -3.66 -11.52
CA LEU A 329 -3.44 -2.92 -10.56
C LEU A 329 -3.24 -1.40 -10.78
N GLY A 330 -3.98 -0.84 -11.74
CA GLY A 330 -3.85 0.55 -12.14
C GLY A 330 -2.47 0.88 -12.70
N ALA A 331 -1.75 1.80 -12.03
CA ALA A 331 -0.40 2.24 -12.42
C ALA A 331 0.71 1.26 -12.04
N ARG A 332 0.40 0.05 -11.57
CA ARG A 332 1.38 -0.99 -11.25
C ARG A 332 1.10 -2.30 -11.96
N GLY A 333 2.16 -3.07 -12.19
CA GLY A 333 2.09 -4.44 -12.64
C GLY A 333 3.12 -5.29 -11.91
N GLU A 334 2.86 -6.59 -11.80
CA GLU A 334 3.75 -7.52 -11.13
C GLU A 334 3.67 -8.90 -11.81
N TYR A 335 4.82 -9.49 -12.11
CA TYR A 335 4.89 -10.87 -12.62
C TYR A 335 5.23 -11.85 -11.50
N ILE A 336 4.72 -13.05 -11.61
CA ILE A 336 4.80 -14.12 -10.61
C ILE A 336 5.25 -15.40 -11.32
N PHE A 337 6.08 -16.21 -10.66
CA PHE A 337 6.61 -17.48 -11.20
C PHE A 337 5.57 -18.60 -11.13
N GLY A 338 4.37 -18.32 -11.58
CA GLY A 338 3.25 -19.25 -11.67
C GLY A 338 2.47 -19.01 -12.97
N LYS A 339 2.18 -20.07 -13.72
CA LYS A 339 1.44 -19.98 -14.98
C LYS A 339 0.00 -19.48 -14.79
N ILE A 340 -0.56 -19.72 -13.61
CA ILE A 340 -1.91 -19.29 -13.23
C ILE A 340 -1.76 -18.15 -12.24
N ALA A 341 -2.45 -17.04 -12.52
CA ALA A 341 -2.49 -15.91 -11.60
C ALA A 341 -3.03 -16.36 -10.22
N PRO A 342 -2.40 -15.91 -9.12
CA PRO A 342 -2.80 -16.32 -7.77
C PRO A 342 -4.20 -15.79 -7.43
N VAL A 343 -4.94 -16.60 -6.68
CA VAL A 343 -6.28 -16.28 -6.19
C VAL A 343 -6.27 -16.00 -4.69
N THR A 344 -5.27 -16.55 -3.98
CA THR A 344 -5.10 -16.39 -2.53
C THR A 344 -3.71 -15.88 -2.19
N GLY A 345 -3.50 -15.42 -0.95
CA GLY A 345 -2.18 -15.08 -0.44
C GLY A 345 -1.24 -16.30 -0.40
N ALA A 346 -1.77 -17.47 -0.09
CA ALA A 346 -1.01 -18.72 -0.11
C ALA A 346 -0.53 -19.08 -1.53
N ASP A 347 -1.38 -18.95 -2.56
CA ASP A 347 -0.99 -19.19 -3.96
C ASP A 347 0.18 -18.28 -4.37
N ALA A 348 0.07 -16.98 -4.08
CA ALA A 348 1.09 -16.00 -4.41
C ALA A 348 2.42 -16.31 -3.69
N ASN A 349 2.37 -16.60 -2.40
CA ASN A 349 3.56 -16.92 -1.60
C ASN A 349 4.25 -18.20 -2.08
N ASN A 350 3.49 -19.20 -2.52
CA ASN A 350 4.03 -20.47 -3.01
C ASN A 350 4.64 -20.37 -4.43
N SER A 351 4.40 -19.26 -5.13
CA SER A 351 4.96 -18.97 -6.46
C SER A 351 6.31 -18.26 -6.39
N GLY A 352 6.85 -17.98 -5.19
CA GLY A 352 8.14 -17.32 -5.01
C GLY A 352 9.31 -18.26 -5.30
N ASP A 353 10.35 -17.75 -5.98
CA ASP A 353 11.66 -18.37 -6.15
C ASP A 353 12.74 -17.34 -5.83
N PHE A 354 13.31 -17.46 -4.64
CA PHE A 354 14.25 -16.46 -4.12
C PHE A 354 15.52 -16.31 -4.95
N GLU A 355 16.08 -17.42 -5.47
CA GLU A 355 17.31 -17.38 -6.26
C GLU A 355 17.05 -16.74 -7.63
N LEU A 356 15.92 -17.09 -8.24
CA LEU A 356 15.49 -16.52 -9.50
C LEU A 356 15.18 -15.02 -9.34
N GLU A 357 14.49 -14.62 -8.30
CA GLU A 357 14.25 -13.20 -7.98
C GLU A 357 15.57 -12.43 -7.88
N GLN A 358 16.54 -12.94 -7.13
CA GLN A 358 17.84 -12.28 -7.00
C GLN A 358 18.55 -12.11 -8.35
N TYR A 359 18.53 -13.14 -9.19
CA TYR A 359 19.12 -13.07 -10.53
C TYR A 359 18.43 -11.99 -11.38
N LEU A 360 17.09 -12.02 -11.47
CA LEU A 360 16.33 -11.10 -12.29
C LEU A 360 16.52 -9.63 -11.84
N HIS A 361 16.47 -9.39 -10.54
CA HIS A 361 16.68 -8.04 -9.99
C HIS A 361 18.10 -7.52 -10.25
N LEU A 362 19.13 -8.36 -10.04
CA LEU A 362 20.51 -7.96 -10.30
C LEU A 362 20.74 -7.71 -11.79
N ARG A 363 20.15 -8.57 -12.64
CA ARG A 363 20.25 -8.45 -14.09
C ARG A 363 19.61 -7.16 -14.61
N MET A 364 18.40 -6.87 -14.16
CA MET A 364 17.69 -5.64 -14.53
C MET A 364 18.42 -4.38 -14.00
N LEU A 365 18.97 -4.45 -12.79
CA LEU A 365 19.76 -3.36 -12.24
C LEU A 365 21.01 -3.06 -13.07
N ASN A 366 21.73 -4.09 -13.55
CA ASN A 366 22.87 -3.95 -14.44
C ASN A 366 22.49 -3.33 -15.80
N ASP A 367 21.24 -3.49 -16.23
CA ASP A 367 20.69 -2.84 -17.42
C ASP A 367 20.15 -1.43 -17.15
N GLY A 368 20.28 -0.93 -15.90
CA GLY A 368 19.88 0.42 -15.53
C GLY A 368 18.42 0.54 -15.07
N PHE A 369 17.80 -0.53 -14.60
CA PHE A 369 16.42 -0.52 -14.09
C PHE A 369 16.35 -1.00 -12.65
N LEU A 370 15.75 -0.19 -11.77
CA LEU A 370 15.41 -0.61 -10.42
C LEU A 370 13.97 -1.09 -10.38
N ILE A 371 13.77 -2.36 -10.04
CA ILE A 371 12.48 -2.96 -9.68
C ILE A 371 12.43 -3.11 -8.16
N THR A 372 11.25 -3.25 -7.58
CA THR A 372 11.11 -3.36 -6.13
C THR A 372 11.88 -4.57 -5.58
N PRO A 373 12.88 -4.39 -4.68
CA PRO A 373 13.86 -5.43 -4.35
C PRO A 373 13.34 -6.70 -3.65
N PHE A 374 12.07 -6.74 -3.27
CA PHE A 374 11.39 -7.87 -2.63
C PHE A 374 10.08 -8.25 -3.32
N HIS A 375 9.90 -7.75 -4.56
CA HIS A 375 8.78 -7.99 -5.43
C HIS A 375 9.23 -7.98 -6.89
N ASN A 376 8.48 -8.61 -7.76
CA ASN A 376 8.67 -8.49 -9.22
C ASN A 376 7.74 -7.40 -9.79
N MET A 377 7.60 -6.29 -9.04
CA MET A 377 6.62 -5.25 -9.26
C MET A 377 7.28 -3.99 -9.84
N ALA A 378 6.63 -3.42 -10.84
CA ALA A 378 6.90 -2.09 -11.35
C ALA A 378 5.74 -1.15 -11.07
N LEU A 379 6.06 0.09 -10.73
CA LEU A 379 5.13 1.18 -10.47
C LEU A 379 5.47 2.37 -11.39
N MET A 380 4.44 3.03 -11.91
CA MET A 380 4.60 4.23 -12.73
C MET A 380 4.43 5.49 -11.89
N CYS A 381 5.16 6.54 -12.23
CA CYS A 381 4.99 7.89 -11.68
C CYS A 381 4.65 8.89 -12.81
N PRO A 382 4.26 10.14 -12.48
CA PRO A 382 3.94 11.16 -13.49
C PRO A 382 5.06 11.44 -14.50
N ASP A 383 6.31 11.22 -14.13
CA ASP A 383 7.48 11.48 -14.97
C ASP A 383 7.96 10.24 -15.74
N THR A 384 7.34 9.07 -15.53
CA THR A 384 7.61 7.87 -16.32
C THR A 384 7.17 8.10 -17.77
N THR A 385 7.99 7.70 -18.72
CA THR A 385 7.69 7.85 -20.17
C THR A 385 7.47 6.52 -20.85
N SER A 386 6.82 6.51 -22.02
CA SER A 386 6.69 5.31 -22.83
C SER A 386 8.05 4.74 -23.25
N ALA A 387 9.04 5.61 -23.49
CA ALA A 387 10.40 5.17 -23.82
C ALA A 387 11.07 4.43 -22.67
N ASP A 388 10.81 4.81 -21.40
CA ASP A 388 11.31 4.11 -20.22
C ASP A 388 10.72 2.70 -20.13
N VAL A 389 9.42 2.58 -20.36
CA VAL A 389 8.70 1.31 -20.36
C VAL A 389 9.17 0.41 -21.51
N ASP A 390 9.34 0.95 -22.72
CA ASP A 390 9.80 0.18 -23.86
C ASP A 390 11.25 -0.32 -23.68
N ALA A 391 12.12 0.52 -23.10
CA ALA A 391 13.49 0.14 -22.79
C ALA A 391 13.53 -0.99 -21.76
N HIS A 392 12.67 -0.91 -20.71
CA HIS A 392 12.52 -2.00 -19.74
C HIS A 392 12.04 -3.30 -20.41
N SER A 393 11.00 -3.22 -21.25
CA SER A 393 10.45 -4.40 -21.94
C SER A 393 11.49 -5.07 -22.83
N ALA A 394 12.33 -4.29 -23.52
CA ALA A 394 13.42 -4.81 -24.31
C ALA A 394 14.51 -5.52 -23.47
N ALA A 395 14.88 -4.93 -22.32
CA ALA A 395 15.83 -5.52 -21.38
C ALA A 395 15.26 -6.79 -20.74
N PHE A 396 13.99 -6.77 -20.31
CA PHE A 396 13.29 -7.92 -19.75
C PHE A 396 13.22 -9.08 -20.75
N ARG A 397 12.83 -8.80 -22.00
CA ARG A 397 12.81 -9.79 -23.08
C ARG A 397 14.18 -10.43 -23.30
N LYS A 398 15.27 -9.62 -23.32
CA LYS A 398 16.64 -10.12 -23.45
C LYS A 398 17.03 -11.02 -22.29
N MET A 399 16.69 -10.62 -21.06
CA MET A 399 16.92 -11.41 -19.85
C MET A 399 16.19 -12.76 -19.91
N CYS A 400 14.92 -12.78 -20.36
CA CYS A 400 14.16 -14.02 -20.54
C CYS A 400 14.82 -14.95 -21.58
N ALA A 401 15.34 -14.41 -22.68
CA ALA A 401 16.09 -15.19 -23.68
C ALA A 401 17.33 -15.85 -23.06
N GLU A 402 18.14 -15.08 -22.32
CA GLU A 402 19.32 -15.57 -21.61
C GLU A 402 18.96 -16.68 -20.60
N LEU A 403 17.82 -16.55 -19.91
CA LEU A 403 17.37 -17.51 -18.91
C LEU A 403 16.98 -18.88 -19.51
N VAL A 404 16.37 -18.91 -20.72
CA VAL A 404 15.98 -20.17 -21.34
C VAL A 404 17.10 -20.84 -22.16
N GLU A 405 18.18 -20.11 -22.46
CA GLU A 405 19.39 -20.64 -23.09
C GLU A 405 20.37 -21.27 -22.10
N ALA A 406 20.24 -20.96 -20.78
CA ALA A 406 21.12 -21.43 -19.71
C ALA A 406 20.74 -22.83 -19.21
#